data_3628f437f64f903ba78e71f831fd82d3
#
_entry.id   3628f437f64f903ba78e71f831fd82d3
#
_cell.length_a   1.000
_cell.length_b   1.000
_cell.length_c   1.000
_cell.angle_alpha   90.00
_cell.angle_beta   90.00
_cell.angle_gamma   90.00
#
_symmetry.space_group_name_H-M   'P 1'
#
loop_
_entity.id
_entity.type
_entity.pdbx_description
1 polymer ?
#
loop_
_entity_poly.entity_id
_entity_poly.type
_entity_poly.pdbx_seq_one_letter_code
_entity_poly.pdbx_strand_id
1 'polypeptide(L)'
;MEDHPNNLYLTYTLEMVTHHHEWWNGKGAPDGLEGEAIPLSARMMAIVDNYDIITARRAYKFEYTHEDAVISIRRNAGARFDPALVEIFLSVEDQMKACLGRIVQNI
;
A
#
# COMPACT_ATOMS: atom_id res chain seq x y z
N MET A 1 -23.85 -15.08 3.87
CA MET A 1 -24.22 -13.69 4.06
C MET A 1 -24.91 -13.16 2.81
N GLU A 2 -26.01 -12.51 3.03
CA GLU A 2 -26.74 -11.91 1.93
C GLU A 2 -25.93 -10.81 1.32
N ASP A 3 -25.69 -10.88 0.03
CA ASP A 3 -24.93 -9.85 -0.65
C ASP A 3 -25.81 -8.64 -0.90
N HIS A 4 -25.27 -7.50 -0.51
CA HIS A 4 -25.90 -6.23 -0.86
C HIS A 4 -25.17 -5.73 -2.11
N PRO A 5 -25.78 -5.86 -3.30
CA PRO A 5 -25.07 -5.52 -4.53
C PRO A 5 -24.61 -4.08 -4.59
N ASN A 6 -25.20 -3.21 -3.75
CA ASN A 6 -24.81 -1.80 -3.71
C ASN A 6 -23.90 -1.47 -2.55
N ASN A 7 -23.42 -2.47 -1.80
CA ASN A 7 -22.51 -2.21 -0.70
C ASN A 7 -21.08 -2.16 -1.21
N LEU A 8 -20.73 -1.01 -1.79
CA LEU A 8 -19.39 -0.80 -2.35
C LEU A 8 -18.31 -0.85 -1.28
N TYR A 9 -18.66 -0.42 -0.07
CA TYR A 9 -17.71 -0.45 1.04
C TYR A 9 -17.22 -1.87 1.32
N LEU A 10 -18.14 -2.81 1.42
CA LEU A 10 -17.79 -4.20 1.66
C LEU A 10 -17.01 -4.79 0.49
N THR A 11 -17.43 -4.47 -0.73
CA THR A 11 -16.75 -4.95 -1.93
C THR A 11 -15.30 -4.51 -1.95
N TYR A 12 -15.04 -3.22 -1.74
CA TYR A 12 -13.68 -2.70 -1.75
C TYR A 12 -12.84 -3.30 -0.61
N THR A 13 -13.44 -3.48 0.56
CA THR A 13 -12.74 -4.09 1.69
C THR A 13 -12.30 -5.51 1.36
N LEU A 14 -13.19 -6.31 0.78
CA LEU A 14 -12.87 -7.68 0.40
C LEU A 14 -11.77 -7.72 -0.66
N GLU A 15 -11.83 -6.82 -1.63
CA GLU A 15 -10.80 -6.74 -2.66
C GLU A 15 -9.43 -6.40 -2.07
N MET A 16 -9.39 -5.44 -1.16
CA MET A 16 -8.14 -5.06 -0.50
C MET A 16 -7.56 -6.20 0.31
N VAL A 17 -8.37 -6.84 1.12
CA VAL A 17 -7.92 -7.94 1.99
C VAL A 17 -7.42 -9.11 1.16
N THR A 18 -8.14 -9.44 0.09
CA THR A 18 -7.81 -10.61 -0.71
C THR A 18 -6.59 -10.40 -1.58
N HIS A 19 -6.43 -9.21 -2.17
CA HIS A 19 -5.48 -9.02 -3.26
C HIS A 19 -4.37 -8.02 -3.01
N HIS A 20 -4.22 -7.47 -1.80
CA HIS A 20 -3.18 -6.45 -1.57
C HIS A 20 -1.76 -7.02 -1.57
N HIS A 21 -1.60 -8.33 -1.57
CA HIS A 21 -0.29 -8.99 -1.74
C HIS A 21 0.00 -9.38 -3.19
N GLU A 22 -0.91 -9.09 -4.12
CA GLU A 22 -0.60 -9.25 -5.53
C GLU A 22 0.44 -8.23 -5.95
N TRP A 23 1.27 -8.59 -6.91
CA TRP A 23 2.32 -7.72 -7.41
C TRP A 23 1.96 -7.27 -8.83
N TRP A 24 2.25 -6.01 -9.11
CA TRP A 24 1.96 -5.43 -10.44
C TRP A 24 2.49 -6.31 -11.57
N ASN A 25 3.63 -6.97 -11.38
CA ASN A 25 4.25 -7.82 -12.39
C ASN A 25 3.72 -9.26 -12.43
N GLY A 26 2.70 -9.57 -11.66
CA GLY A 26 2.07 -10.87 -11.66
C GLY A 26 2.73 -11.92 -10.79
N LYS A 27 3.76 -11.56 -10.04
CA LYS A 27 4.52 -12.52 -9.23
C LYS A 27 4.05 -12.58 -7.78
N GLY A 28 2.96 -11.93 -7.45
CA GLY A 28 2.41 -11.92 -6.10
C GLY A 28 1.40 -13.03 -5.86
N ALA A 29 0.62 -12.86 -4.79
CA ALA A 29 -0.33 -13.87 -4.32
C ALA A 29 -1.61 -13.17 -3.87
N PRO A 30 -2.74 -13.89 -3.82
CA PRO A 30 -2.88 -15.35 -3.97
C PRO A 30 -3.04 -15.82 -5.41
N ASP A 31 -3.51 -14.96 -6.32
CA ASP A 31 -3.93 -15.42 -7.64
C ASP A 31 -2.93 -15.09 -8.75
N GLY A 32 -1.88 -14.34 -8.44
CA GLY A 32 -0.92 -13.95 -9.45
C GLY A 32 -1.49 -12.99 -10.48
N LEU A 33 -2.42 -12.13 -10.06
CA LEU A 33 -2.99 -11.11 -10.94
C LEU A 33 -1.90 -10.12 -11.34
N GLU A 34 -2.01 -9.60 -12.56
CA GLU A 34 -1.02 -8.70 -13.11
C GLU A 34 -1.67 -7.39 -13.56
N GLY A 35 -0.98 -6.28 -13.32
CA GLY A 35 -1.39 -4.98 -13.82
C GLY A 35 -2.78 -4.59 -13.33
N GLU A 36 -3.59 -4.09 -14.24
CA GLU A 36 -4.92 -3.61 -13.91
C GLU A 36 -5.93 -4.71 -13.60
N ALA A 37 -5.53 -6.00 -13.76
CA ALA A 37 -6.34 -7.10 -13.27
C ALA A 37 -6.40 -7.10 -11.74
N ILE A 38 -5.42 -6.48 -11.07
CA ILE A 38 -5.48 -6.29 -9.62
C ILE A 38 -6.48 -5.17 -9.33
N PRO A 39 -7.44 -5.37 -8.43
CA PRO A 39 -8.39 -4.30 -8.09
C PRO A 39 -7.66 -3.03 -7.64
N LEU A 40 -8.17 -1.88 -8.04
CA LEU A 40 -7.53 -0.60 -7.71
C LEU A 40 -7.34 -0.42 -6.21
N SER A 41 -8.36 -0.78 -5.42
CA SER A 41 -8.28 -0.68 -3.96
C SER A 41 -7.13 -1.50 -3.41
N ALA A 42 -6.89 -2.68 -3.96
CA ALA A 42 -5.79 -3.55 -3.54
C ALA A 42 -4.44 -2.98 -3.96
N ARG A 43 -4.35 -2.38 -5.16
CA ARG A 43 -3.12 -1.72 -5.61
C ARG A 43 -2.75 -0.55 -4.72
N MET A 44 -3.74 0.22 -4.29
CA MET A 44 -3.53 1.33 -3.36
C MET A 44 -3.09 0.82 -1.99
N MET A 45 -3.77 -0.20 -1.49
CA MET A 45 -3.45 -0.77 -0.17
C MET A 45 -2.05 -1.36 -0.14
N ALA A 46 -1.59 -1.93 -1.23
CA ALA A 46 -0.24 -2.51 -1.30
C ALA A 46 0.83 -1.47 -0.98
N ILE A 47 0.68 -0.25 -1.49
CA ILE A 47 1.63 0.83 -1.23
C ILE A 47 1.53 1.30 0.23
N VAL A 48 0.30 1.53 0.70
CA VAL A 48 0.07 2.01 2.05
C VAL A 48 0.57 1.00 3.08
N ASP A 49 0.29 -0.28 2.84
CA ASP A 49 0.72 -1.36 3.73
C ASP A 49 2.24 -1.44 3.79
N ASN A 50 2.91 -1.32 2.66
CA ASN A 50 4.37 -1.35 2.61
C ASN A 50 4.96 -0.16 3.38
N TYR A 51 4.39 1.03 3.20
CA TYR A 51 4.81 2.21 3.93
C TYR A 51 4.66 2.00 5.43
N ASP A 52 3.50 1.49 5.85
CA ASP A 52 3.21 1.26 7.25
C ASP A 52 4.17 0.25 7.87
N ILE A 53 4.42 -0.86 7.18
CA ILE A 53 5.32 -1.90 7.67
C ILE A 53 6.72 -1.33 7.88
N ILE A 54 7.24 -0.58 6.91
CA ILE A 54 8.60 -0.04 6.99
C ILE A 54 8.70 0.97 8.13
N THR A 55 7.76 1.91 8.21
CA THR A 55 7.84 2.97 9.21
C THR A 55 7.49 2.48 10.61
N ALA A 56 6.66 1.46 10.74
CA ALA A 56 6.32 0.89 12.05
C ALA A 56 7.52 0.25 12.72
N ARG A 57 8.53 -0.16 11.97
CA ARG A 57 9.72 -0.80 12.53
C ARG A 57 10.54 0.14 13.39
N ARG A 58 10.29 1.44 13.36
CA ARG A 58 10.94 2.39 14.26
C ARG A 58 10.71 2.04 15.72
N ALA A 59 9.53 1.50 16.05
CA ALA A 59 9.19 1.12 17.42
C ALA A 59 10.11 0.03 17.97
N TYR A 60 10.79 -0.71 17.09
CA TYR A 60 11.68 -1.80 17.46
C TYR A 60 13.15 -1.43 17.27
N LYS A 61 13.46 -0.13 17.16
CA LYS A 61 14.82 0.39 17.00
C LYS A 61 15.51 -0.01 15.70
N PHE A 62 14.75 -0.36 14.67
CA PHE A 62 15.32 -0.65 13.36
C PHE A 62 15.44 0.58 12.48
N GLU A 63 15.29 1.72 12.99
CA GLU A 63 15.56 3.02 12.39
C GLU A 63 15.17 3.16 10.91
N TYR A 64 14.14 2.43 10.47
CA TYR A 64 13.59 2.66 9.15
C TYR A 64 12.76 3.93 9.18
N THR A 65 13.11 4.86 8.30
CA THR A 65 12.50 6.19 8.29
C THR A 65 11.47 6.31 7.19
N HIS A 66 10.80 7.45 7.19
CA HIS A 66 9.93 7.83 6.07
C HIS A 66 10.71 7.77 4.75
N GLU A 67 11.95 8.28 4.75
CA GLU A 67 12.77 8.30 3.54
C GLU A 67 13.10 6.90 3.06
N ASP A 68 13.32 5.97 3.97
CA ASP A 68 13.55 4.57 3.61
C ASP A 68 12.33 3.97 2.95
N ALA A 69 11.13 4.27 3.45
CA ALA A 69 9.89 3.80 2.86
C ALA A 69 9.70 4.37 1.46
N VAL A 70 9.98 5.66 1.27
CA VAL A 70 9.87 6.31 -0.04
C VAL A 70 10.82 5.64 -1.05
N ILE A 71 12.05 5.36 -0.63
CA ILE A 71 13.02 4.69 -1.50
C ILE A 71 12.53 3.30 -1.89
N SER A 72 12.03 2.54 -0.93
CA SER A 72 11.52 1.19 -1.19
C SER A 72 10.36 1.21 -2.18
N ILE A 73 9.41 2.11 -1.98
CA ILE A 73 8.25 2.21 -2.84
C ILE A 73 8.65 2.63 -4.24
N ARG A 74 9.56 3.61 -4.35
CA ARG A 74 10.04 4.06 -5.65
C ARG A 74 10.74 2.94 -6.41
N ARG A 75 11.57 2.16 -5.74
CA ARG A 75 12.32 1.08 -6.36
C ARG A 75 11.42 -0.04 -6.87
N ASN A 76 10.27 -0.20 -6.27
CA ASN A 76 9.34 -1.27 -6.62
C ASN A 76 8.24 -0.84 -7.57
N ALA A 77 8.31 0.39 -8.10
CA ALA A 77 7.38 0.85 -9.12
C ALA A 77 7.53 -0.03 -10.37
N GLY A 78 6.41 -0.56 -10.85
CA GLY A 78 6.42 -1.43 -12.02
C GLY A 78 6.73 -2.89 -11.71
N ALA A 79 7.27 -3.19 -10.53
CA ALA A 79 7.49 -4.58 -10.10
C ALA A 79 6.38 -4.98 -9.13
N ARG A 80 6.43 -4.50 -7.89
CA ARG A 80 5.39 -4.79 -6.90
C ARG A 80 4.21 -3.86 -7.01
N PHE A 81 4.46 -2.59 -7.32
CA PHE A 81 3.46 -1.53 -7.23
C PHE A 81 3.14 -0.95 -8.60
N ASP A 82 1.88 -0.52 -8.75
CA ASP A 82 1.41 0.20 -9.90
C ASP A 82 2.21 1.50 -10.05
N PRO A 83 2.95 1.68 -11.14
CA PRO A 83 3.82 2.85 -11.28
C PRO A 83 3.06 4.18 -11.27
N ALA A 84 1.82 4.21 -11.77
CA ALA A 84 1.01 5.43 -11.73
C ALA A 84 0.64 5.79 -10.29
N LEU A 85 0.33 4.80 -9.47
CA LEU A 85 0.02 5.04 -8.05
C LEU A 85 1.26 5.43 -7.27
N VAL A 86 2.42 4.89 -7.62
CA VAL A 86 3.67 5.32 -7.01
C VAL A 86 3.93 6.79 -7.27
N GLU A 87 3.67 7.26 -8.50
CA GLU A 87 3.81 8.69 -8.81
C GLU A 87 2.90 9.55 -7.95
N ILE A 88 1.65 9.11 -7.76
CA ILE A 88 0.71 9.83 -6.90
C ILE A 88 1.23 9.86 -5.47
N PHE A 89 1.70 8.71 -4.97
CA PHE A 89 2.27 8.64 -3.62
C PHE A 89 3.43 9.63 -3.47
N LEU A 90 4.34 9.66 -4.44
CA LEU A 90 5.49 10.56 -4.38
C LEU A 90 5.07 12.03 -4.39
N SER A 91 3.94 12.34 -5.02
CA SER A 91 3.45 13.73 -5.05
C SER A 91 2.88 14.19 -3.71
N VAL A 92 2.51 13.26 -2.82
CA VAL A 92 1.91 13.58 -1.52
C VAL A 92 2.73 13.05 -0.35
N GLU A 93 3.95 12.59 -0.60
CA GLU A 93 4.74 11.93 0.44
C GLU A 93 5.06 12.84 1.63
N ASP A 94 5.16 14.15 1.40
CA ASP A 94 5.37 15.10 2.49
C ASP A 94 4.21 15.09 3.48
N GLN A 95 3.00 14.93 2.97
CA GLN A 95 1.80 14.84 3.80
C GLN A 95 1.79 13.53 4.60
N MET A 96 2.28 12.45 4.00
CA MET A 96 2.42 11.18 4.70
C MET A 96 3.44 11.31 5.84
N LYS A 97 4.54 11.99 5.59
CA LYS A 97 5.57 12.23 6.60
C LYS A 97 5.02 13.01 7.78
N ALA A 98 4.25 14.06 7.49
CA ALA A 98 3.64 14.87 8.54
C ALA A 98 2.65 14.07 9.37
N CYS A 99 1.88 13.20 8.72
CA CYS A 99 0.93 12.33 9.39
C CYS A 99 1.64 11.33 10.30
N LEU A 100 2.73 10.74 9.83
CA LEU A 100 3.54 9.81 10.62
C LEU A 100 4.09 10.51 11.87
N GLY A 101 4.58 11.73 11.72
CA GLY A 101 5.10 12.50 12.84
C GLY A 101 4.06 12.72 13.93
N ARG A 102 2.82 13.01 13.54
CA ARG A 102 1.74 13.20 14.51
C ARG A 102 1.40 11.91 15.24
N ILE A 103 1.40 10.79 14.53
CA ILE A 103 1.13 9.49 15.15
C ILE A 103 2.19 9.14 16.16
N VAL A 104 3.46 9.33 15.79
CA VAL A 104 4.59 9.03 16.68
C VAL A 104 4.56 9.89 17.94
N GLN A 105 4.17 11.16 17.81
CA GLN A 105 4.08 12.05 18.97
C GLN A 105 2.99 11.65 19.95
N ASN A 106 1.97 10.95 19.48
CA ASN A 106 0.83 10.57 20.31
C ASN A 106 0.99 9.18 20.95
N ILE A 107 2.08 8.52 20.71
CA ILE A 107 2.40 7.25 21.34
C ILE A 107 3.17 7.51 22.62
#